data_9d0f5f361edbf44503536ae97291e092
#
_entry.id   9d0f5f361edbf44503536ae97291e092
#
_cell.length_a   1.000
_cell.length_b   1.000
_cell.length_c   1.000
_cell.angle_alpha   90.00
_cell.angle_beta   90.00
_cell.angle_gamma   90.00
#
_symmetry.space_group_name_H-M   'P 1'
#
loop_
_entity.id
_entity.type
_entity.pdbx_description
1 polymer ?
#
loop_
_entity_poly.entity_id
_entity_poly.type
_entity_poly.pdbx_seq_one_letter_code
_entity_poly.pdbx_strand_id
1 'polypeptide(L)'
;ESSAASDVYKRQIAWGNRRAIVGNACRMMSYMDNAPADFVKNASEEELRKLTVCVHRTFNGEDLIAYVRALRSLFRRYGSLGEFFEGRYAATGSIPSVLSDFRREFFAEPHPIRSEKHLSSIDKGSACKRLNMFLRWMVRRDDRGVDFGLWRSIPMSALYLPLDLHSGNVARALGLLVRRQNDWRAVEEVTAVLRTFDPEDPVRYDFALFGAGMDGFLKG
;
A
#
# COMPACT_ATOMS: atom_id res chain seq x y z
N GLU A 1 -0.96 13.12 -9.33
CA GLU A 1 0.33 12.36 -9.34
C GLU A 1 1.21 12.63 -8.12
N SER A 2 1.28 13.85 -7.63
CA SER A 2 1.98 14.20 -6.38
C SER A 2 1.46 13.40 -5.18
N SER A 3 0.17 13.09 -5.13
CA SER A 3 -0.48 12.32 -4.07
C SER A 3 -0.01 10.87 -4.03
N ALA A 4 0.07 10.17 -5.16
CA ALA A 4 0.43 8.75 -5.20
C ALA A 4 1.85 8.48 -4.68
N ALA A 5 2.84 9.29 -5.08
CA ALA A 5 4.20 9.15 -4.57
C ALA A 5 4.29 9.40 -3.06
N SER A 6 3.59 10.43 -2.57
CA SER A 6 3.46 10.78 -1.16
C SER A 6 2.86 9.64 -0.34
N ASP A 7 1.83 8.97 -0.88
CA ASP A 7 1.10 7.93 -0.17
C ASP A 7 1.86 6.61 -0.06
N VAL A 8 2.73 6.29 -1.03
CA VAL A 8 3.64 5.13 -0.88
C VAL A 8 4.51 5.29 0.37
N TYR A 9 5.12 6.46 0.61
CA TYR A 9 5.95 6.68 1.80
C TYR A 9 5.13 6.66 3.09
N LYS A 10 4.01 7.38 3.12
CA LYS A 10 3.13 7.43 4.29
C LYS A 10 2.65 6.03 4.69
N ARG A 11 2.35 5.19 3.70
CA ARG A 11 1.92 3.80 3.95
C ARG A 11 3.03 2.93 4.49
N GLN A 12 4.26 3.09 4.02
CA GLN A 12 5.36 2.27 4.51
C GLN A 12 5.66 2.51 6.00
N ILE A 13 5.38 3.69 6.51
CA ILE A 13 5.55 4.03 7.94
C ILE A 13 4.27 3.92 8.77
N ALA A 14 3.15 3.46 8.19
CA ALA A 14 1.86 3.35 8.89
C ALA A 14 1.81 2.15 9.86
N TRP A 15 2.71 2.12 10.87
CA TRP A 15 2.77 1.14 11.94
C TRP A 15 3.30 1.76 13.23
N GLY A 16 2.56 1.54 14.34
CA GLY A 16 2.85 2.12 15.65
C GLY A 16 1.76 3.08 16.13
N ASN A 17 2.11 3.95 17.07
CA ASN A 17 1.21 4.97 17.60
C ASN A 17 0.86 6.01 16.54
N ARG A 18 -0.44 6.33 16.37
CA ARG A 18 -0.93 7.27 15.34
C ARG A 18 -0.24 8.63 15.37
N ARG A 19 -0.03 9.21 16.57
CA ARG A 19 0.65 10.51 16.72
C ARG A 19 2.08 10.45 16.19
N ALA A 20 2.83 9.38 16.51
CA ALA A 20 4.19 9.19 16.02
C ALA A 20 4.22 8.96 14.49
N ILE A 21 3.25 8.21 13.95
CA ILE A 21 3.14 7.98 12.49
C ILE A 21 2.95 9.31 11.77
N VAL A 22 1.97 10.12 12.20
CA VAL A 22 1.67 11.41 11.58
C VAL A 22 2.87 12.36 11.69
N GLY A 23 3.47 12.49 12.88
CA GLY A 23 4.64 13.35 13.10
C GLY A 23 5.84 12.94 12.23
N ASN A 24 6.10 11.64 12.10
CA ASN A 24 7.19 11.15 11.24
C ASN A 24 6.87 11.31 9.75
N ALA A 25 5.61 11.14 9.34
CA ALA A 25 5.19 11.41 7.97
C ALA A 25 5.40 12.90 7.61
N CYS A 26 4.98 13.82 8.49
CA CYS A 26 5.22 15.25 8.28
C CYS A 26 6.73 15.58 8.19
N ARG A 27 7.56 14.99 9.05
CA ARG A 27 9.02 15.16 8.96
C ARG A 27 9.60 14.63 7.68
N MET A 28 9.16 13.44 7.22
CA MET A 28 9.59 12.91 5.92
C MET A 28 9.21 13.85 4.78
N MET A 29 8.00 14.43 4.84
CA MET A 29 7.57 15.42 3.85
C MET A 29 8.44 16.67 3.88
N SER A 30 8.78 17.19 5.08
CA SER A 30 9.65 18.37 5.20
C SER A 30 11.08 18.12 4.68
N TYR A 31 11.62 16.90 4.82
CA TYR A 31 12.92 16.54 4.22
C TYR A 31 12.89 16.53 2.69
N MET A 32 11.71 16.47 2.10
CA MET A 32 11.47 16.51 0.65
C MET A 32 10.84 17.85 0.22
N ASP A 33 11.09 18.91 0.97
CA ASP A 33 10.61 20.30 0.74
C ASP A 33 9.07 20.39 0.57
N ASN A 34 8.33 19.45 1.17
CA ASN A 34 6.89 19.25 1.00
C ASN A 34 6.44 19.05 -0.47
N ALA A 35 7.38 18.74 -1.36
CA ALA A 35 7.18 18.47 -2.79
C ALA A 35 7.71 17.08 -3.16
N PRO A 36 7.20 15.97 -2.57
CA PRO A 36 7.80 14.64 -2.68
C PRO A 36 7.87 14.11 -4.12
N ALA A 37 6.93 14.46 -4.97
CA ALA A 37 6.94 14.03 -6.37
C ALA A 37 8.09 14.70 -7.14
N ASP A 38 8.29 15.99 -6.94
CA ASP A 38 9.40 16.74 -7.52
C ASP A 38 10.74 16.26 -6.96
N PHE A 39 10.83 16.09 -5.63
CA PHE A 39 12.03 15.58 -4.97
C PHE A 39 12.42 14.19 -5.51
N VAL A 40 11.45 13.27 -5.66
CA VAL A 40 11.73 11.95 -6.21
C VAL A 40 12.31 12.05 -7.62
N LYS A 41 11.76 12.93 -8.47
CA LYS A 41 12.20 13.08 -9.87
C LYS A 41 13.57 13.77 -9.97
N ASN A 42 13.81 14.81 -9.19
CA ASN A 42 14.85 15.80 -9.46
C ASN A 42 15.94 15.93 -8.40
N ALA A 43 15.75 15.44 -7.16
CA ALA A 43 16.72 15.60 -6.10
C ALA A 43 18.12 15.09 -6.47
N SER A 44 19.13 15.89 -6.19
CA SER A 44 20.54 15.53 -6.35
C SER A 44 20.98 14.47 -5.34
N GLU A 45 22.13 13.85 -5.58
CA GLU A 45 22.70 12.90 -4.61
C GLU A 45 23.06 13.57 -3.26
N GLU A 46 23.38 14.87 -3.28
CA GLU A 46 23.61 15.63 -2.04
C GLU A 46 22.32 15.81 -1.22
N GLU A 47 21.21 16.12 -1.89
CA GLU A 47 19.90 16.22 -1.26
C GLU A 47 19.44 14.86 -0.72
N LEU A 48 19.67 13.78 -1.46
CA LEU A 48 19.39 12.43 -0.96
C LEU A 48 20.17 12.11 0.30
N ARG A 49 21.43 12.52 0.42
CA ARG A 49 22.23 12.30 1.65
C ARG A 49 21.62 12.99 2.88
N LYS A 50 20.91 14.10 2.72
CA LYS A 50 20.21 14.78 3.84
C LYS A 50 19.12 13.89 4.45
N LEU A 51 18.58 12.92 3.70
CA LEU A 51 17.58 11.98 4.20
C LEU A 51 18.11 10.96 5.20
N THR A 52 19.43 10.83 5.37
CA THR A 52 20.06 9.87 6.32
C THR A 52 19.63 10.08 7.76
N VAL A 53 19.19 11.29 8.12
CA VAL A 53 18.67 11.63 9.46
C VAL A 53 17.26 11.08 9.72
N CYS A 54 16.60 10.59 8.69
CA CYS A 54 15.24 10.03 8.82
C CYS A 54 15.27 8.75 9.64
N VAL A 55 14.44 8.69 10.67
CA VAL A 55 14.23 7.47 11.47
C VAL A 55 12.76 7.30 11.82
N HIS A 56 12.22 6.16 11.46
CA HIS A 56 10.92 5.71 11.94
C HIS A 56 10.98 4.23 12.31
N ARG A 57 11.22 3.93 13.59
CA ARG A 57 11.36 2.55 14.10
C ARG A 57 12.51 1.83 13.36
N THR A 58 12.20 0.77 12.60
CA THR A 58 13.20 0.02 11.82
C THR A 58 13.42 0.54 10.40
N PHE A 59 12.65 1.55 9.96
CA PHE A 59 12.84 2.26 8.70
C PHE A 59 13.73 3.47 8.95
N ASN A 60 14.87 3.53 8.30
CA ASN A 60 15.86 4.59 8.46
C ASN A 60 16.11 5.36 7.17
N GLY A 61 17.04 6.33 7.21
CA GLY A 61 17.36 7.18 6.07
C GLY A 61 17.91 6.44 4.86
N GLU A 62 18.69 5.36 5.06
CA GLU A 62 19.16 4.52 3.95
C GLU A 62 17.99 3.82 3.25
N ASP A 63 17.02 3.34 4.03
CA ASP A 63 15.80 2.75 3.46
C ASP A 63 15.01 3.81 2.67
N LEU A 64 14.92 5.04 3.19
CA LEU A 64 14.23 6.13 2.50
C LEU A 64 14.94 6.52 1.19
N ILE A 65 16.27 6.62 1.20
CA ILE A 65 17.06 6.89 -0.01
C ILE A 65 16.85 5.79 -1.05
N ALA A 66 16.91 4.52 -0.64
CA ALA A 66 16.66 3.39 -1.53
C ALA A 66 15.25 3.47 -2.16
N TYR A 67 14.24 3.84 -1.37
CA TYR A 67 12.87 4.01 -1.82
C TYR A 67 12.71 5.18 -2.80
N VAL A 68 13.38 6.31 -2.55
CA VAL A 68 13.38 7.45 -3.50
C VAL A 68 14.00 7.03 -4.83
N ARG A 69 15.14 6.35 -4.81
CA ARG A 69 15.79 5.85 -6.02
C ARG A 69 14.92 4.84 -6.78
N ALA A 70 14.30 3.91 -6.07
CA ALA A 70 13.38 2.94 -6.66
C ALA A 70 12.19 3.62 -7.35
N LEU A 71 11.54 4.57 -6.69
CA LEU A 71 10.44 5.33 -7.29
C LEU A 71 10.89 6.19 -8.47
N ARG A 72 12.08 6.83 -8.37
CA ARG A 72 12.68 7.57 -9.49
C ARG A 72 12.88 6.67 -10.71
N SER A 73 13.42 5.47 -10.51
CA SER A 73 13.59 4.49 -11.58
C SER A 73 12.27 4.09 -12.21
N LEU A 74 11.24 3.85 -11.40
CA LEU A 74 9.89 3.57 -11.90
C LEU A 74 9.31 4.73 -12.70
N PHE A 75 9.43 5.97 -12.22
CA PHE A 75 8.95 7.15 -12.96
C PHE A 75 9.68 7.34 -14.28
N ARG A 76 10.99 7.09 -14.32
CA ARG A 76 11.76 7.18 -15.57
C ARG A 76 11.36 6.11 -16.59
N ARG A 77 11.05 4.90 -16.14
CA ARG A 77 10.70 3.77 -17.01
C ARG A 77 9.24 3.78 -17.46
N TYR A 78 8.34 4.24 -16.60
CA TYR A 78 6.90 4.08 -16.82
C TYR A 78 6.12 5.39 -16.82
N GLY A 79 6.76 6.55 -16.60
CA GLY A 79 6.11 7.84 -16.52
C GLY A 79 5.48 8.12 -15.16
N SER A 80 4.57 7.28 -14.71
CA SER A 80 3.89 7.37 -13.43
C SER A 80 3.66 6.00 -12.79
N LEU A 81 3.27 5.98 -11.50
CA LEU A 81 2.80 4.75 -10.86
C LEU A 81 1.47 4.28 -11.47
N GLY A 82 0.60 5.21 -11.87
CA GLY A 82 -0.66 4.88 -12.53
C GLY A 82 -0.40 4.11 -13.82
N GLU A 83 0.44 4.63 -14.71
CA GLU A 83 0.81 3.96 -15.97
C GLU A 83 1.43 2.58 -15.71
N PHE A 84 2.26 2.45 -14.67
CA PHE A 84 2.79 1.14 -14.30
C PHE A 84 1.66 0.17 -13.89
N PHE A 85 0.84 0.54 -12.89
CA PHE A 85 -0.18 -0.37 -12.33
C PHE A 85 -1.27 -0.70 -13.34
N GLU A 86 -1.78 0.29 -14.05
CA GLU A 86 -2.81 0.11 -15.07
C GLU A 86 -2.29 -0.69 -16.27
N GLY A 87 -1.08 -0.41 -16.74
CA GLY A 87 -0.45 -1.15 -17.83
C GLY A 87 -0.18 -2.62 -17.47
N ARG A 88 0.30 -2.88 -16.25
CA ARG A 88 0.50 -4.27 -15.78
C ARG A 88 -0.82 -5.01 -15.59
N TYR A 89 -1.85 -4.32 -15.07
CA TYR A 89 -3.16 -4.91 -14.95
C TYR A 89 -3.78 -5.22 -16.32
N ALA A 90 -3.67 -4.32 -17.27
CA ALA A 90 -4.14 -4.55 -18.65
C ALA A 90 -3.46 -5.78 -19.31
N ALA A 91 -2.17 -5.99 -19.01
CA ALA A 91 -1.42 -7.12 -19.53
C ALA A 91 -1.74 -8.47 -18.86
N THR A 92 -2.10 -8.47 -17.58
CA THR A 92 -2.22 -9.71 -16.77
C THR A 92 -3.65 -10.02 -16.30
N GLY A 93 -4.52 -9.00 -16.19
CA GLY A 93 -5.84 -9.13 -15.58
C GLY A 93 -5.81 -9.48 -14.07
N SER A 94 -4.65 -9.39 -13.41
CA SER A 94 -4.41 -10.00 -12.10
C SER A 94 -3.70 -9.05 -11.15
N ILE A 95 -4.38 -8.61 -10.09
CA ILE A 95 -3.76 -7.81 -9.02
C ILE A 95 -2.60 -8.55 -8.33
N PRO A 96 -2.70 -9.86 -7.99
CA PRO A 96 -1.54 -10.61 -7.49
C PRO A 96 -0.29 -10.48 -8.37
N SER A 97 -0.44 -10.64 -9.67
CA SER A 97 0.66 -10.49 -10.63
C SER A 97 1.22 -9.07 -10.65
N VAL A 98 0.34 -8.08 -10.62
CA VAL A 98 0.73 -6.65 -10.55
C VAL A 98 1.54 -6.35 -9.28
N LEU A 99 1.15 -6.89 -8.13
CA LEU A 99 1.86 -6.70 -6.87
C LEU A 99 3.24 -7.38 -6.86
N SER A 100 3.35 -8.59 -7.43
CA SER A 100 4.63 -9.29 -7.59
C SER A 100 5.55 -8.49 -8.52
N ASP A 101 5.05 -8.08 -9.68
CA ASP A 101 5.79 -7.25 -10.63
C ASP A 101 6.23 -5.92 -10.02
N PHE A 102 5.33 -5.24 -9.28
CA PHE A 102 5.67 -3.98 -8.62
C PHE A 102 6.84 -4.16 -7.65
N ARG A 103 6.83 -5.19 -6.82
CA ARG A 103 7.93 -5.45 -5.90
C ARG A 103 9.23 -5.75 -6.64
N ARG A 104 9.20 -6.57 -7.68
CA ARG A 104 10.37 -6.88 -8.51
C ARG A 104 10.98 -5.64 -9.13
N GLU A 105 10.15 -4.82 -9.76
CA GLU A 105 10.58 -3.58 -10.41
C GLU A 105 11.06 -2.52 -9.41
N PHE A 106 10.43 -2.45 -8.22
CA PHE A 106 10.80 -1.53 -7.15
C PHE A 106 12.21 -1.83 -6.62
N PHE A 107 12.56 -3.10 -6.51
CA PHE A 107 13.87 -3.53 -6.03
C PHE A 107 14.85 -3.94 -7.16
N ALA A 108 14.61 -3.50 -8.38
CA ALA A 108 15.53 -3.75 -9.49
C ALA A 108 16.84 -2.95 -9.39
N GLU A 109 16.80 -1.77 -8.77
CA GLU A 109 17.99 -0.94 -8.55
C GLU A 109 18.78 -1.42 -7.31
N PRO A 110 20.09 -1.16 -7.24
CA PRO A 110 20.90 -1.49 -6.06
C PRO A 110 20.35 -0.86 -4.79
N HIS A 111 20.15 -1.68 -3.76
CA HIS A 111 19.57 -1.25 -2.50
C HIS A 111 20.07 -2.14 -1.33
N PRO A 112 20.03 -1.67 -0.09
CA PRO A 112 20.29 -2.51 1.07
C PRO A 112 19.24 -3.62 1.16
N ILE A 113 19.66 -4.90 1.27
CA ILE A 113 18.74 -6.06 1.36
C ILE A 113 17.74 -5.90 2.51
N ARG A 114 18.18 -5.27 3.63
CA ARG A 114 17.30 -4.98 4.76
C ARG A 114 16.08 -4.11 4.43
N SER A 115 16.17 -3.28 3.39
CA SER A 115 15.08 -2.39 2.97
C SER A 115 13.89 -3.17 2.39
N GLU A 116 14.12 -4.38 1.89
CA GLU A 116 13.08 -5.23 1.32
C GLU A 116 11.96 -5.59 2.30
N LYS A 117 12.27 -5.72 3.61
CA LYS A 117 11.27 -6.03 4.64
C LYS A 117 10.16 -4.98 4.77
N HIS A 118 10.41 -3.76 4.29
CA HIS A 118 9.46 -2.66 4.39
C HIS A 118 8.42 -2.65 3.27
N LEU A 119 8.65 -3.37 2.16
CA LEU A 119 7.66 -3.60 1.10
C LEU A 119 7.24 -5.06 1.11
N SER A 120 5.99 -5.31 1.44
CA SER A 120 5.44 -6.67 1.56
C SER A 120 5.57 -7.47 0.26
N SER A 121 5.84 -8.77 0.36
CA SER A 121 5.94 -9.68 -0.78
C SER A 121 4.75 -10.63 -0.81
N ILE A 122 3.98 -10.57 -1.88
CA ILE A 122 2.91 -11.53 -2.15
C ILE A 122 3.50 -12.93 -2.41
N ASP A 123 4.62 -13.02 -3.09
CA ASP A 123 5.30 -14.28 -3.42
C ASP A 123 5.78 -15.03 -2.17
N LYS A 124 6.01 -14.29 -1.05
CA LYS A 124 6.31 -14.85 0.27
C LYS A 124 5.04 -15.07 1.11
N GLY A 125 3.87 -14.98 0.52
CA GLY A 125 2.57 -15.22 1.16
C GLY A 125 2.07 -14.07 2.05
N SER A 126 2.65 -12.87 1.99
CA SER A 126 2.15 -11.74 2.79
C SER A 126 0.76 -11.31 2.35
N ALA A 127 -0.12 -10.96 3.29
CA ALA A 127 -1.43 -10.34 3.02
C ALA A 127 -1.34 -8.99 2.29
N CYS A 128 -0.17 -8.41 2.16
CA CYS A 128 0.08 -7.14 1.46
C CYS A 128 -0.90 -6.00 1.84
N LYS A 129 -1.35 -5.95 3.11
CA LYS A 129 -2.36 -4.98 3.58
C LYS A 129 -2.10 -3.56 3.08
N ARG A 130 -0.87 -3.07 3.20
CA ARG A 130 -0.52 -1.68 2.84
C ARG A 130 -0.61 -1.44 1.34
N LEU A 131 -0.25 -2.42 0.51
CA LEU A 131 -0.38 -2.34 -0.94
C LEU A 131 -1.84 -2.44 -1.37
N ASN A 132 -2.62 -3.35 -0.78
CA ASN A 132 -4.05 -3.43 -1.05
C ASN A 132 -4.80 -2.16 -0.64
N MET A 133 -4.41 -1.53 0.48
CA MET A 133 -4.97 -0.24 0.88
C MET A 133 -4.56 0.89 -0.09
N PHE A 134 -3.32 0.88 -0.56
CA PHE A 134 -2.85 1.83 -1.57
C PHE A 134 -3.64 1.67 -2.87
N LEU A 135 -3.79 0.44 -3.36
CA LEU A 135 -4.60 0.15 -4.55
C LEU A 135 -6.06 0.58 -4.35
N ARG A 136 -6.64 0.30 -3.18
CA ARG A 136 -7.98 0.75 -2.86
C ARG A 136 -8.10 2.27 -3.03
N TRP A 137 -7.21 3.05 -2.45
CA TRP A 137 -7.24 4.50 -2.57
C TRP A 137 -7.11 5.00 -4.00
N MET A 138 -6.25 4.36 -4.80
CA MET A 138 -5.99 4.82 -6.16
C MET A 138 -7.09 4.39 -7.15
N VAL A 139 -7.74 3.26 -6.92
CA VAL A 139 -8.70 2.65 -7.86
C VAL A 139 -10.15 2.88 -7.46
N ARG A 140 -10.48 2.68 -6.16
CA ARG A 140 -11.85 2.74 -5.68
C ARG A 140 -12.41 4.16 -5.77
N ARG A 141 -13.65 4.25 -6.18
CA ARG A 141 -14.40 5.50 -6.36
C ARG A 141 -15.66 5.47 -5.52
N ASP A 142 -15.81 6.44 -4.65
CA ASP A 142 -17.06 6.75 -3.98
C ASP A 142 -17.11 8.26 -3.68
N ASP A 143 -18.25 8.71 -3.16
CA ASP A 143 -18.52 10.12 -2.82
C ASP A 143 -18.12 10.50 -1.38
N ARG A 144 -17.46 9.60 -0.65
CA ARG A 144 -17.12 9.78 0.78
C ARG A 144 -15.80 10.51 1.01
N GLY A 145 -15.04 10.82 -0.04
CA GLY A 145 -13.84 11.63 0.01
C GLY A 145 -12.62 10.93 0.65
N VAL A 146 -12.63 9.61 0.75
CA VAL A 146 -11.53 8.81 1.30
C VAL A 146 -10.68 8.19 0.20
N ASP A 147 -11.33 7.63 -0.80
CA ASP A 147 -10.71 6.97 -1.94
C ASP A 147 -10.56 7.99 -3.09
N PHE A 148 -9.41 8.02 -3.78
CA PHE A 148 -9.12 9.03 -4.80
C PHE A 148 -9.66 8.66 -6.18
N GLY A 149 -9.71 7.36 -6.51
CA GLY A 149 -10.24 6.86 -7.78
C GLY A 149 -9.51 7.36 -9.03
N LEU A 150 -8.19 7.54 -8.94
CA LEU A 150 -7.36 8.10 -10.02
C LEU A 150 -7.11 7.09 -11.14
N TRP A 151 -6.96 5.81 -10.80
CA TRP A 151 -6.62 4.74 -11.75
C TRP A 151 -7.89 4.04 -12.24
N ARG A 152 -8.35 4.46 -13.41
CA ARG A 152 -9.68 4.09 -13.91
C ARG A 152 -9.71 2.82 -14.75
N SER A 153 -8.56 2.39 -15.27
CA SER A 153 -8.46 1.18 -16.10
C SER A 153 -8.46 -0.12 -15.27
N ILE A 154 -8.25 0.00 -13.95
CA ILE A 154 -8.41 -1.13 -13.03
C ILE A 154 -9.84 -1.10 -12.48
N PRO A 155 -10.66 -2.16 -12.67
CA PRO A 155 -11.99 -2.20 -12.09
C PRO A 155 -11.94 -2.38 -10.57
N MET A 156 -12.90 -1.79 -9.84
CA MET A 156 -13.00 -1.94 -8.38
C MET A 156 -13.23 -3.40 -7.98
N SER A 157 -13.91 -4.18 -8.81
CA SER A 157 -14.15 -5.61 -8.64
C SER A 157 -12.87 -6.45 -8.57
N ALA A 158 -11.75 -5.95 -9.13
CA ALA A 158 -10.46 -6.62 -9.09
C ALA A 158 -9.72 -6.44 -7.75
N LEU A 159 -10.13 -5.47 -6.92
CA LEU A 159 -9.46 -5.16 -5.67
C LEU A 159 -9.57 -6.29 -4.64
N TYR A 160 -8.59 -6.34 -3.74
CA TYR A 160 -8.54 -7.25 -2.61
C TYR A 160 -8.64 -6.51 -1.30
N LEU A 161 -9.32 -7.12 -0.31
CA LEU A 161 -9.49 -6.54 1.01
C LEU A 161 -8.13 -6.26 1.68
N PRO A 162 -7.90 -5.04 2.22
CA PRO A 162 -6.70 -4.73 3.01
C PRO A 162 -6.74 -5.43 4.38
N LEU A 163 -6.60 -6.75 4.40
CA LEU A 163 -6.77 -7.59 5.58
C LEU A 163 -5.72 -7.28 6.66
N ASP A 164 -6.20 -6.98 7.86
CA ASP A 164 -5.37 -6.86 9.06
C ASP A 164 -5.89 -7.73 10.22
N LEU A 165 -5.32 -7.53 11.42
CA LEU A 165 -5.73 -8.26 12.61
C LEU A 165 -7.19 -7.98 12.98
N HIS A 166 -7.62 -6.72 12.94
CA HIS A 166 -8.97 -6.31 13.34
C HIS A 166 -10.02 -6.83 12.35
N SER A 167 -9.85 -6.50 11.07
CA SER A 167 -10.76 -6.97 10.02
C SER A 167 -10.77 -8.49 9.89
N GLY A 168 -9.61 -9.14 10.07
CA GLY A 168 -9.51 -10.60 10.05
C GLY A 168 -10.24 -11.28 11.21
N ASN A 169 -10.15 -10.73 12.41
CA ASN A 169 -10.87 -11.26 13.57
C ASN A 169 -12.39 -11.12 13.42
N VAL A 170 -12.86 -9.95 12.95
CA VAL A 170 -14.28 -9.73 12.67
C VAL A 170 -14.76 -10.65 11.55
N ALA A 171 -14.01 -10.77 10.47
CA ALA A 171 -14.37 -11.65 9.36
C ALA A 171 -14.53 -13.12 9.82
N ARG A 172 -13.66 -13.60 10.72
CA ARG A 172 -13.78 -14.95 11.31
C ARG A 172 -14.99 -15.08 12.21
N ALA A 173 -15.25 -14.10 13.06
CA ALA A 173 -16.41 -14.10 13.94
C ALA A 173 -17.75 -14.10 13.16
N LEU A 174 -17.76 -13.47 12.00
CA LEU A 174 -18.92 -13.45 11.09
C LEU A 174 -18.98 -14.67 10.15
N GLY A 175 -18.03 -15.61 10.24
CA GLY A 175 -17.96 -16.77 9.35
C GLY A 175 -17.55 -16.47 7.91
N LEU A 176 -17.03 -15.26 7.63
CA LEU A 176 -16.58 -14.84 6.31
C LEU A 176 -15.16 -15.32 5.98
N LEU A 177 -14.41 -15.76 6.99
CA LEU A 177 -13.02 -16.21 6.88
C LEU A 177 -12.81 -17.40 7.84
N VAL A 178 -12.37 -18.53 7.31
CA VAL A 178 -12.05 -19.74 8.10
C VAL A 178 -10.56 -19.82 8.42
N ARG A 179 -9.72 -19.37 7.49
CA ARG A 179 -8.27 -19.41 7.63
C ARG A 179 -7.79 -18.60 8.84
N ARG A 180 -6.97 -19.26 9.71
CA ARG A 180 -6.49 -18.62 10.96
C ARG A 180 -5.39 -17.58 10.72
N GLN A 181 -4.53 -17.78 9.72
CA GLN A 181 -3.42 -16.88 9.42
C GLN A 181 -3.89 -15.70 8.55
N ASN A 182 -3.40 -14.50 8.82
CA ASN A 182 -3.62 -13.33 7.95
C ASN A 182 -2.52 -13.28 6.89
N ASP A 183 -2.58 -14.17 5.91
CA ASP A 183 -1.69 -14.25 4.76
C ASP A 183 -2.46 -13.99 3.46
N TRP A 184 -1.80 -14.14 2.30
CA TRP A 184 -2.46 -13.89 1.02
C TRP A 184 -3.66 -14.80 0.77
N ARG A 185 -3.58 -16.06 1.16
CA ARG A 185 -4.72 -16.99 1.02
C ARG A 185 -5.95 -16.56 1.82
N ALA A 186 -5.73 -15.97 3.01
CA ALA A 186 -6.84 -15.39 3.78
C ALA A 186 -7.44 -14.17 3.09
N VAL A 187 -6.61 -13.35 2.42
CA VAL A 187 -7.08 -12.21 1.61
C VAL A 187 -7.94 -12.70 0.45
N GLU A 188 -7.50 -13.73 -0.26
CA GLU A 188 -8.27 -14.34 -1.36
C GLU A 188 -9.60 -14.90 -0.86
N GLU A 189 -9.58 -15.69 0.22
CA GLU A 189 -10.75 -16.32 0.80
C GLU A 189 -11.81 -15.29 1.20
N VAL A 190 -11.45 -14.32 2.04
CA VAL A 190 -12.41 -13.30 2.49
C VAL A 190 -12.90 -12.42 1.33
N THR A 191 -12.03 -12.06 0.40
CA THR A 191 -12.43 -11.23 -0.74
C THR A 191 -13.37 -11.99 -1.68
N ALA A 192 -13.18 -13.29 -1.86
CA ALA A 192 -14.10 -14.12 -2.64
C ALA A 192 -15.52 -14.11 -2.02
N VAL A 193 -15.62 -14.22 -0.70
CA VAL A 193 -16.91 -14.12 -0.01
C VAL A 193 -17.52 -12.72 -0.18
N LEU A 194 -16.73 -11.65 -0.01
CA LEU A 194 -17.23 -10.27 -0.17
C LEU A 194 -17.69 -9.98 -1.60
N ARG A 195 -17.09 -10.62 -2.62
CA ARG A 195 -17.57 -10.56 -4.02
C ARG A 195 -18.95 -11.18 -4.23
N THR A 196 -19.38 -12.11 -3.36
CA THR A 196 -20.76 -12.62 -3.43
C THR A 196 -21.79 -11.61 -2.94
N PHE A 197 -21.38 -10.66 -2.07
CA PHE A 197 -22.23 -9.60 -1.56
C PHE A 197 -22.27 -8.38 -2.50
N ASP A 198 -21.11 -8.01 -3.04
CA ASP A 198 -20.98 -6.93 -4.03
C ASP A 198 -19.89 -7.31 -5.04
N PRO A 199 -20.28 -7.84 -6.21
CA PRO A 199 -19.33 -8.23 -7.25
C PRO A 199 -18.53 -7.05 -7.83
N GLU A 200 -19.11 -5.84 -7.83
CA GLU A 200 -18.49 -4.65 -8.42
C GLU A 200 -17.56 -3.92 -7.46
N ASP A 201 -17.78 -4.02 -6.13
CA ASP A 201 -16.97 -3.33 -5.12
C ASP A 201 -16.80 -4.16 -3.83
N PRO A 202 -16.08 -5.28 -3.88
CA PRO A 202 -15.90 -6.16 -2.71
C PRO A 202 -15.21 -5.48 -1.53
N VAL A 203 -14.41 -4.43 -1.77
CA VAL A 203 -13.64 -3.73 -0.72
C VAL A 203 -14.42 -2.62 -0.02
N ARG A 204 -15.66 -2.35 -0.42
CA ARG A 204 -16.53 -1.38 0.28
C ARG A 204 -16.76 -1.72 1.75
N TYR A 205 -16.66 -3.00 2.10
CA TYR A 205 -16.86 -3.52 3.46
C TYR A 205 -15.66 -3.34 4.39
N ASP A 206 -14.50 -2.87 3.89
CA ASP A 206 -13.25 -2.76 4.66
C ASP A 206 -13.43 -1.92 5.93
N PHE A 207 -14.03 -0.73 5.82
CA PHE A 207 -14.22 0.14 6.99
C PHE A 207 -15.23 -0.41 7.98
N ALA A 208 -16.25 -1.13 7.53
CA ALA A 208 -17.20 -1.78 8.41
C ALA A 208 -16.53 -2.91 9.24
N LEU A 209 -15.75 -3.75 8.58
CA LEU A 209 -14.99 -4.82 9.24
C LEU A 209 -13.93 -4.25 10.19
N PHE A 210 -13.21 -3.22 9.79
CA PHE A 210 -12.20 -2.57 10.62
C PHE A 210 -12.84 -1.86 11.83
N GLY A 211 -13.89 -1.07 11.61
CA GLY A 211 -14.61 -0.33 12.66
C GLY A 211 -15.19 -1.26 13.71
N ALA A 212 -15.91 -2.31 13.29
CA ALA A 212 -16.42 -3.32 14.20
C ALA A 212 -15.31 -3.97 15.06
N GLY A 213 -14.13 -4.18 14.49
CA GLY A 213 -12.99 -4.71 15.24
C GLY A 213 -12.39 -3.72 16.25
N MET A 214 -12.48 -2.42 15.99
CA MET A 214 -12.02 -1.37 16.90
C MET A 214 -13.02 -1.10 18.02
N ASP A 215 -14.32 -1.13 17.74
CA ASP A 215 -15.41 -0.82 18.69
C ASP A 215 -15.69 -1.96 19.67
N GLY A 216 -14.93 -3.04 19.61
CA GLY A 216 -15.08 -4.14 20.57
C GLY A 216 -16.23 -5.10 20.27
N PHE A 217 -16.73 -5.16 19.04
CA PHE A 217 -17.74 -6.12 18.57
C PHE A 217 -17.51 -7.57 19.02
N LEU A 218 -16.23 -7.94 19.23
CA LEU A 218 -15.83 -9.28 19.67
C LEU A 218 -15.73 -9.44 21.21
N LYS A 219 -16.08 -8.40 21.97
CA LYS A 219 -15.98 -8.41 23.46
C LYS A 219 -17.31 -8.65 24.15
N GLY A 220 -18.36 -8.96 23.40
CA GLY A 220 -19.68 -9.33 23.89
C GLY A 220 -19.78 -10.81 24.21
#